data_5f7a6c14522f4c904e2d673455f2ae22
#
_entry.id   5f7a6c14522f4c904e2d673455f2ae22
#
_cell.length_a   1.000
_cell.length_b   1.000
_cell.length_c   1.000
_cell.angle_alpha   90.00
_cell.angle_beta   90.00
_cell.angle_gamma   90.00
#
_symmetry.space_group_name_H-M   'P 1'
#
loop_
_entity.id
_entity.type
_entity.pdbx_description
1 polymer ?
#
loop_
_entity_poly.entity_id
_entity_poly.type
_entity_poly.pdbx_seq_one_letter_code
_entity_poly.pdbx_strand_id
1 'polypeptide(L)'
;IGATNVDAFAGMNASSDDRVGFEIANLNFAMLLMSERGVAKDSARKWSSLKASADSFGFTGVDGFNITGGGDVIINKNAADSSLVDYTITDINVNSMDFDIKKTTSSLLSVDGVFDINIADFLVLDNQVTSLEIDFTTMALDNADGTVSSAAVQFLTFGKSDIDVFAGVGDLGFSLEDTSAGVGLFVDITNPTRYWIAAKAESSKVAFSGSEMFEVSATNLEVAINTKASDGTTIDFA
;
A
#
# COMPACT_ATOMS: atom_id res chain seq x y z
N ILE A 1 -8.79 -5.88 22.96
CA ILE A 1 -8.86 -7.17 22.26
C ILE A 1 -7.48 -7.43 21.67
N GLY A 2 -6.94 -8.62 21.87
CA GLY A 2 -5.67 -9.02 21.25
C GLY A 2 -5.69 -10.48 20.86
N ALA A 3 -4.91 -10.81 19.85
CA ALA A 3 -4.67 -12.18 19.42
C ALA A 3 -3.24 -12.31 18.88
N THR A 4 -2.71 -13.52 18.90
CA THR A 4 -1.39 -13.85 18.36
C THR A 4 -1.51 -15.06 17.44
N ASN A 5 -0.64 -15.09 16.45
CA ASN A 5 -0.50 -16.20 15.51
C ASN A 5 -1.81 -16.51 14.75
N VAL A 6 -2.41 -15.48 14.18
CA VAL A 6 -3.68 -15.55 13.45
C VAL A 6 -3.42 -15.34 11.97
N ASP A 7 -4.03 -16.16 11.11
CA ASP A 7 -4.11 -15.86 9.69
C ASP A 7 -5.31 -14.96 9.42
N ALA A 8 -5.11 -13.91 8.63
CA ALA A 8 -6.11 -12.90 8.35
C ALA A 8 -6.11 -12.50 6.88
N PHE A 9 -7.21 -11.90 6.44
CA PHE A 9 -7.33 -11.23 5.16
C PHE A 9 -7.83 -9.80 5.37
N ALA A 10 -7.19 -8.85 4.71
CA ALA A 10 -7.56 -7.45 4.71
C ALA A 10 -7.74 -6.95 3.28
N GLY A 11 -8.98 -6.68 2.87
CA GLY A 11 -9.28 -6.27 1.49
C GLY A 11 -10.76 -6.34 1.16
N MET A 12 -11.05 -6.30 -0.13
CA MET A 12 -12.41 -6.38 -0.68
C MET A 12 -12.78 -7.83 -1.00
N ASN A 13 -14.09 -8.10 -0.98
CA ASN A 13 -14.67 -9.43 -1.28
C ASN A 13 -14.05 -10.58 -0.46
N ALA A 14 -13.73 -10.36 0.80
CA ALA A 14 -12.98 -11.28 1.65
C ALA A 14 -13.51 -12.74 1.71
N SER A 15 -14.78 -12.97 1.42
CA SER A 15 -15.43 -14.29 1.40
C SER A 15 -15.63 -14.87 0.00
N SER A 16 -15.03 -14.27 -1.03
CA SER A 16 -15.17 -14.68 -2.43
C SER A 16 -13.82 -15.15 -2.98
N ASP A 17 -13.85 -15.97 -4.05
CA ASP A 17 -12.64 -16.32 -4.81
C ASP A 17 -12.06 -15.12 -5.58
N ASP A 18 -12.88 -14.08 -5.84
CA ASP A 18 -12.47 -12.81 -6.48
C ASP A 18 -12.01 -11.77 -5.45
N ARG A 19 -11.45 -12.22 -4.32
CA ARG A 19 -10.95 -11.32 -3.28
C ARG A 19 -9.71 -10.57 -3.75
N VAL A 20 -9.64 -9.28 -3.41
CA VAL A 20 -8.48 -8.41 -3.69
C VAL A 20 -8.01 -7.78 -2.38
N GLY A 21 -6.76 -8.01 -2.01
CA GLY A 21 -6.20 -7.49 -0.77
C GLY A 21 -5.00 -8.28 -0.27
N PHE A 22 -4.71 -8.13 1.01
CA PHE A 22 -3.59 -8.77 1.67
C PHE A 22 -4.01 -10.04 2.40
N GLU A 23 -3.34 -11.14 2.10
CA GLU A 23 -3.28 -12.34 2.93
C GLU A 23 -2.16 -12.15 3.95
N ILE A 24 -2.48 -12.36 5.22
CA ILE A 24 -1.59 -12.05 6.34
C ILE A 24 -1.41 -13.33 7.15
N ALA A 25 -0.17 -13.77 7.30
CA ALA A 25 0.17 -14.94 8.10
C ALA A 25 0.89 -14.56 9.40
N ASN A 26 0.62 -15.34 10.44
CA ASN A 26 1.19 -15.16 11.77
C ASN A 26 0.99 -13.73 12.32
N LEU A 27 -0.19 -13.17 12.11
CA LEU A 27 -0.56 -11.86 12.62
C LEU A 27 -0.66 -11.87 14.15
N ASN A 28 0.08 -10.97 14.77
CA ASN A 28 -0.10 -10.59 16.16
C ASN A 28 -0.75 -9.21 16.18
N PHE A 29 -1.86 -9.05 16.90
CA PHE A 29 -2.49 -7.74 16.97
C PHE A 29 -3.07 -7.43 18.34
N ALA A 30 -3.18 -6.15 18.63
CA ALA A 30 -3.89 -5.60 19.75
C ALA A 30 -4.74 -4.42 19.29
N MET A 31 -6.01 -4.39 19.71
CA MET A 31 -6.96 -3.35 19.38
C MET A 31 -7.57 -2.76 20.64
N LEU A 32 -7.62 -1.45 20.71
CA LEU A 32 -8.28 -0.69 21.74
C LEU A 32 -9.51 0.02 21.18
N LEU A 33 -10.63 -0.18 21.83
CA LEU A 33 -11.86 0.55 21.59
C LEU A 33 -12.20 1.32 22.87
N MET A 34 -12.24 2.64 22.79
CA MET A 34 -12.46 3.50 23.94
C MET A 34 -13.66 4.39 23.72
N SER A 35 -14.36 4.67 24.81
CA SER A 35 -15.48 5.61 24.84
C SER A 35 -15.37 6.50 26.07
N GLU A 36 -15.71 7.77 25.88
CA GLU A 36 -15.76 8.75 26.96
C GLU A 36 -16.77 8.32 28.03
N ARG A 37 -16.40 8.53 29.29
CA ARG A 37 -17.25 8.22 30.44
C ARG A 37 -17.97 9.47 30.95
N GLY A 38 -19.13 9.28 31.53
CA GLY A 38 -19.88 10.35 32.21
C GLY A 38 -20.76 11.20 31.27
N VAL A 39 -20.83 10.84 29.99
CA VAL A 39 -21.71 11.48 29.01
C VAL A 39 -22.71 10.47 28.41
N ALA A 40 -23.79 10.97 27.80
CA ALA A 40 -24.76 10.10 27.13
C ALA A 40 -24.07 9.31 26.00
N LYS A 41 -24.47 8.06 25.82
CA LYS A 41 -23.84 7.11 24.86
C LYS A 41 -23.74 7.67 23.45
N ASP A 42 -24.73 8.42 22.99
CA ASP A 42 -24.79 8.98 21.64
C ASP A 42 -23.92 10.25 21.47
N SER A 43 -23.54 10.88 22.59
CA SER A 43 -22.68 12.07 22.62
C SER A 43 -21.23 11.73 23.04
N ALA A 44 -20.97 10.50 23.47
CA ALA A 44 -19.66 10.08 23.93
C ALA A 44 -18.65 10.04 22.77
N ARG A 45 -17.50 10.62 22.98
CA ARG A 45 -16.36 10.46 22.08
C ARG A 45 -15.94 9.00 22.05
N LYS A 46 -15.56 8.53 20.87
CA LYS A 46 -15.11 7.15 20.65
C LYS A 46 -13.83 7.15 19.85
N TRP A 47 -12.86 6.40 20.32
CA TRP A 47 -11.58 6.22 19.67
C TRP A 47 -11.34 4.75 19.41
N SER A 48 -10.64 4.46 18.33
CA SER A 48 -10.18 3.11 18.02
C SER A 48 -8.73 3.15 17.60
N SER A 49 -7.95 2.19 18.10
CA SER A 49 -6.55 2.06 17.75
C SER A 49 -6.20 0.60 17.60
N LEU A 50 -5.32 0.34 16.65
CA LEU A 50 -4.80 -0.99 16.33
C LEU A 50 -3.28 -0.89 16.26
N LYS A 51 -2.62 -1.85 16.84
CA LYS A 51 -1.21 -2.18 16.58
C LYS A 51 -1.16 -3.63 16.18
N ALA A 52 -0.52 -3.92 15.07
CA ALA A 52 -0.41 -5.26 14.52
C ALA A 52 0.98 -5.48 13.93
N SER A 53 1.47 -6.71 14.02
CA SER A 53 2.73 -7.16 13.41
C SER A 53 2.48 -8.48 12.70
N ALA A 54 2.96 -8.61 11.48
CA ALA A 54 2.85 -9.83 10.69
C ALA A 54 4.23 -10.30 10.23
N ASP A 55 4.50 -11.61 10.37
CA ASP A 55 5.73 -12.21 9.87
C ASP A 55 5.77 -12.17 8.34
N SER A 56 4.61 -12.38 7.72
CA SER A 56 4.46 -12.26 6.27
C SER A 56 3.07 -11.81 5.86
N PHE A 57 3.02 -11.07 4.77
CA PHE A 57 1.80 -10.81 4.03
C PHE A 57 2.10 -10.82 2.52
N GLY A 58 1.08 -11.17 1.75
CA GLY A 58 1.13 -11.17 0.30
C GLY A 58 -0.13 -10.51 -0.27
N PHE A 59 0.02 -9.71 -1.33
CA PHE A 59 -1.12 -9.13 -2.02
C PHE A 59 -1.66 -10.11 -3.07
N THR A 60 -2.97 -10.26 -3.14
CA THR A 60 -3.65 -11.20 -4.05
C THR A 60 -4.82 -10.53 -4.77
N GLY A 61 -5.24 -11.12 -5.90
CA GLY A 61 -6.43 -10.74 -6.64
C GLY A 61 -6.20 -9.75 -7.78
N VAL A 62 -4.96 -9.39 -8.08
CA VAL A 62 -4.59 -8.53 -9.21
C VAL A 62 -3.49 -9.18 -10.04
N ASP A 63 -3.81 -9.54 -11.28
CA ASP A 63 -2.84 -10.17 -12.17
C ASP A 63 -1.68 -9.23 -12.50
N GLY A 64 -0.46 -9.75 -12.43
CA GLY A 64 0.76 -8.99 -12.72
C GLY A 64 1.11 -7.94 -11.65
N PHE A 65 0.46 -7.95 -10.49
CA PHE A 65 0.84 -7.10 -9.36
C PHE A 65 1.05 -7.96 -8.12
N ASN A 66 2.28 -8.07 -7.66
CA ASN A 66 2.65 -8.85 -6.50
C ASN A 66 3.37 -7.98 -5.47
N ILE A 67 2.91 -8.05 -4.24
CA ILE A 67 3.62 -7.50 -3.07
C ILE A 67 3.76 -8.63 -2.07
N THR A 68 4.97 -8.83 -1.56
CA THR A 68 5.24 -9.74 -0.44
C THR A 68 6.11 -9.03 0.59
N GLY A 69 6.02 -9.46 1.83
CA GLY A 69 6.82 -8.85 2.89
C GLY A 69 6.37 -9.22 4.27
N GLY A 70 6.90 -8.52 5.25
CA GLY A 70 6.49 -8.59 6.64
C GLY A 70 6.62 -7.20 7.27
N GLY A 71 5.83 -6.94 8.32
CA GLY A 71 5.88 -5.61 8.93
C GLY A 71 4.78 -5.32 9.92
N ASP A 72 4.69 -4.07 10.28
CA ASP A 72 3.83 -3.53 11.32
C ASP A 72 2.73 -2.64 10.72
N VAL A 73 1.54 -2.73 11.27
CA VAL A 73 0.41 -1.85 10.97
C VAL A 73 0.01 -1.11 12.24
N ILE A 74 -0.08 0.19 12.16
CA ILE A 74 -0.53 1.06 13.24
C ILE A 74 -1.70 1.90 12.76
N ILE A 75 -2.81 1.83 13.50
CA ILE A 75 -3.97 2.68 13.29
C ILE A 75 -4.25 3.44 14.60
N ASN A 76 -4.41 4.75 14.50
CA ASN A 76 -4.92 5.58 15.58
C ASN A 76 -5.99 6.52 15.04
N LYS A 77 -7.26 6.17 15.27
CA LYS A 77 -8.40 6.88 14.70
C LYS A 77 -8.95 7.90 15.69
N ASN A 78 -9.13 9.13 15.22
CA ASN A 78 -9.73 10.21 15.98
C ASN A 78 -11.23 10.00 16.26
N ALA A 79 -11.72 10.64 17.33
CA ALA A 79 -13.14 10.78 17.58
C ALA A 79 -13.78 11.82 16.63
N ALA A 80 -15.10 11.94 16.67
CA ALA A 80 -15.87 12.85 15.81
C ALA A 80 -15.49 14.33 15.98
N ASP A 81 -14.93 14.71 17.14
CA ASP A 81 -14.42 16.06 17.43
C ASP A 81 -12.95 16.25 17.02
N SER A 82 -12.39 15.32 16.26
CA SER A 82 -10.98 15.27 15.82
C SER A 82 -9.97 15.06 16.97
N SER A 83 -10.41 14.77 18.20
CA SER A 83 -9.49 14.42 19.28
C SER A 83 -8.86 13.05 19.06
N LEU A 84 -7.57 12.92 19.38
CA LEU A 84 -6.78 11.68 19.32
C LEU A 84 -6.24 11.31 20.69
N VAL A 85 -6.02 10.03 20.91
CA VAL A 85 -5.35 9.53 22.11
C VAL A 85 -3.85 9.44 21.89
N ASP A 86 -3.10 9.89 22.88
CA ASP A 86 -1.65 9.69 22.96
C ASP A 86 -1.38 8.54 23.94
N TYR A 87 -0.95 7.42 23.40
CA TYR A 87 -0.69 6.21 24.18
C TYR A 87 0.71 6.18 24.81
N THR A 88 1.56 7.16 24.49
CA THR A 88 2.89 7.27 25.12
C THR A 88 2.83 7.81 26.55
N ILE A 89 1.67 8.35 26.97
CA ILE A 89 1.46 8.94 28.30
C ILE A 89 1.05 7.89 29.34
N THR A 90 0.48 6.77 28.90
CA THR A 90 -0.03 5.71 29.77
C THR A 90 0.33 4.36 29.20
N ASP A 91 1.07 3.56 29.97
CA ASP A 91 1.44 2.20 29.58
C ASP A 91 0.18 1.33 29.47
N ILE A 92 -0.17 0.98 28.26
CA ILE A 92 -1.26 0.04 27.96
C ILE A 92 -0.65 -1.17 27.26
N ASN A 93 -0.79 -2.34 27.87
CA ASN A 93 -0.39 -3.61 27.29
C ASN A 93 -1.61 -4.46 26.98
N VAL A 94 -1.69 -5.01 25.78
CA VAL A 94 -2.73 -5.93 25.37
C VAL A 94 -2.08 -7.16 24.76
N ASN A 95 -2.22 -8.30 25.42
CA ASN A 95 -1.66 -9.57 24.97
C ASN A 95 -0.16 -9.49 24.67
N SER A 96 0.61 -8.92 25.61
CA SER A 96 2.07 -8.69 25.49
C SER A 96 2.50 -7.68 24.42
N MET A 97 1.58 -6.96 23.82
CA MET A 97 1.87 -5.88 22.89
C MET A 97 1.66 -4.52 23.59
N ASP A 98 2.72 -3.73 23.62
CA ASP A 98 2.68 -2.39 24.22
C ASP A 98 2.08 -1.40 23.22
N PHE A 99 1.10 -0.61 23.68
CA PHE A 99 0.54 0.51 22.93
C PHE A 99 1.35 1.78 23.22
N ASP A 100 2.32 2.05 22.38
CA ASP A 100 3.19 3.23 22.44
C ASP A 100 2.94 4.21 21.30
N ILE A 101 1.72 4.18 20.73
CA ILE A 101 1.33 5.01 19.59
C ILE A 101 1.28 6.48 20.00
N LYS A 102 2.16 7.28 19.41
CA LYS A 102 2.21 8.72 19.64
C LYS A 102 1.03 9.41 18.95
N LYS A 103 0.46 10.40 19.61
CA LYS A 103 -0.55 11.27 19.01
C LYS A 103 0.04 12.06 17.83
N THR A 104 -0.67 12.03 16.72
CA THR A 104 -0.43 12.82 15.51
C THR A 104 -1.42 14.00 15.40
N THR A 105 -1.34 14.80 14.36
CA THR A 105 -2.29 15.91 14.12
C THR A 105 -3.62 15.45 13.53
N SER A 106 -3.65 14.26 12.94
CA SER A 106 -4.82 13.62 12.30
C SER A 106 -4.82 12.13 12.63
N SER A 107 -5.85 11.41 12.19
CA SER A 107 -5.83 9.93 12.23
C SER A 107 -4.57 9.40 11.57
N LEU A 108 -3.97 8.41 12.20
CA LEU A 108 -2.79 7.71 11.71
C LEU A 108 -3.21 6.36 11.11
N LEU A 109 -2.76 6.09 9.92
CA LEU A 109 -2.61 4.75 9.35
C LEU A 109 -1.16 4.65 8.87
N SER A 110 -0.39 3.74 9.43
CA SER A 110 0.99 3.47 9.03
C SER A 110 1.13 1.98 8.76
N VAL A 111 1.81 1.66 7.68
CA VAL A 111 2.22 0.29 7.33
C VAL A 111 3.70 0.36 7.06
N ASP A 112 4.49 -0.13 7.98
CA ASP A 112 5.95 -0.09 7.95
C ASP A 112 6.50 -1.52 7.91
N GLY A 113 7.51 -1.75 7.08
CA GLY A 113 8.06 -3.09 6.94
C GLY A 113 9.14 -3.17 5.87
N VAL A 114 9.38 -4.38 5.39
CA VAL A 114 10.23 -4.63 4.22
C VAL A 114 9.40 -5.36 3.20
N PHE A 115 9.28 -4.78 2.02
CA PHE A 115 8.40 -5.23 0.96
C PHE A 115 9.16 -5.44 -0.34
N ASP A 116 8.85 -6.54 -0.99
CA ASP A 116 9.21 -6.82 -2.38
C ASP A 116 8.00 -6.51 -3.25
N ILE A 117 8.19 -5.79 -4.33
CA ILE A 117 7.13 -5.44 -5.27
C ILE A 117 7.55 -5.85 -6.67
N ASN A 118 6.66 -6.57 -7.35
CA ASN A 118 6.84 -6.98 -8.73
C ASN A 118 5.61 -6.59 -9.55
N ILE A 119 5.83 -5.86 -10.63
CA ILE A 119 4.79 -5.44 -11.58
C ILE A 119 5.06 -6.09 -12.92
N ALA A 120 4.27 -7.12 -13.25
CA ALA A 120 4.27 -7.84 -14.53
C ALA A 120 5.67 -8.36 -14.94
N ASP A 121 6.52 -8.69 -13.96
CA ASP A 121 7.94 -9.06 -14.13
C ASP A 121 8.77 -8.01 -14.90
N PHE A 122 8.25 -6.80 -15.04
CA PHE A 122 8.90 -5.70 -15.74
C PHE A 122 9.54 -4.69 -14.79
N LEU A 123 8.88 -4.36 -13.68
CA LEU A 123 9.42 -3.49 -12.63
C LEU A 123 9.52 -4.28 -11.32
N VAL A 124 10.73 -4.44 -10.83
CA VAL A 124 11.02 -5.20 -9.61
C VAL A 124 11.73 -4.31 -8.60
N LEU A 125 11.22 -4.29 -7.38
CA LEU A 125 11.74 -3.56 -6.23
C LEU A 125 11.89 -4.56 -5.08
N ASP A 126 13.11 -5.04 -4.85
CA ASP A 126 13.41 -6.03 -3.82
C ASP A 126 13.90 -5.35 -2.54
N ASN A 127 13.24 -5.63 -1.40
CA ASN A 127 13.62 -5.13 -0.06
C ASN A 127 13.80 -3.59 0.02
N GLN A 128 13.21 -2.84 -0.90
CA GLN A 128 13.44 -1.40 -1.01
C GLN A 128 12.30 -0.57 -0.40
N VAL A 129 11.10 -1.14 -0.35
CA VAL A 129 9.91 -0.43 0.15
C VAL A 129 9.80 -0.62 1.65
N THR A 130 9.63 0.47 2.39
CA THR A 130 9.55 0.45 3.85
C THR A 130 8.23 0.98 4.39
N SER A 131 7.37 1.57 3.55
CA SER A 131 6.04 2.05 3.92
C SER A 131 5.08 1.98 2.75
N LEU A 132 3.82 1.70 3.06
CA LEU A 132 2.70 1.67 2.12
C LEU A 132 1.63 2.64 2.60
N GLU A 133 0.99 3.37 1.67
CA GLU A 133 -0.18 4.19 1.96
C GLU A 133 -1.42 3.55 1.36
N ILE A 134 -2.48 3.45 2.17
CA ILE A 134 -3.78 2.94 1.75
C ILE A 134 -4.83 4.00 2.06
N ASP A 135 -5.59 4.43 1.07
CA ASP A 135 -6.67 5.40 1.26
C ASP A 135 -7.76 5.22 0.17
N PHE A 136 -8.78 6.07 0.21
CA PHE A 136 -9.91 6.06 -0.72
C PHE A 136 -10.04 7.43 -1.39
N THR A 137 -10.29 7.43 -2.69
CA THR A 137 -10.52 8.67 -3.44
C THR A 137 -11.45 8.43 -4.63
N THR A 138 -11.77 9.49 -5.35
CA THR A 138 -12.41 9.43 -6.66
C THR A 138 -11.41 9.84 -7.71
N MET A 139 -11.14 8.96 -8.67
CA MET A 139 -10.22 9.22 -9.78
C MET A 139 -10.99 9.53 -11.06
N ALA A 140 -10.46 10.48 -11.85
CA ALA A 140 -10.88 10.69 -13.22
C ALA A 140 -10.35 9.57 -14.12
N LEU A 141 -11.12 9.20 -15.12
CA LEU A 141 -10.80 8.10 -16.03
C LEU A 141 -10.98 8.54 -17.48
N ASP A 142 -10.00 8.22 -18.31
CA ASP A 142 -10.11 8.31 -19.74
C ASP A 142 -10.73 7.02 -20.31
N ASN A 143 -11.85 7.15 -20.99
CA ASN A 143 -12.52 6.04 -21.66
C ASN A 143 -11.93 5.82 -23.07
N ALA A 144 -12.05 4.61 -23.57
CA ALA A 144 -11.55 4.23 -24.91
C ALA A 144 -12.21 5.03 -26.05
N ASP A 145 -13.37 5.64 -25.83
CA ASP A 145 -14.08 6.48 -26.80
C ASP A 145 -13.71 7.97 -26.72
N GLY A 146 -12.74 8.32 -25.87
CA GLY A 146 -12.27 9.69 -25.63
C GLY A 146 -13.16 10.53 -24.71
N THR A 147 -14.14 9.93 -24.05
CA THR A 147 -14.91 10.59 -23.00
C THR A 147 -14.22 10.42 -21.63
N VAL A 148 -14.57 11.29 -20.70
CA VAL A 148 -14.07 11.22 -19.30
C VAL A 148 -15.18 10.70 -18.39
N SER A 149 -14.82 9.83 -17.48
CA SER A 149 -15.69 9.32 -16.41
C SER A 149 -14.97 9.40 -15.06
N SER A 150 -15.53 8.83 -14.01
CA SER A 150 -14.87 8.73 -12.72
C SER A 150 -15.21 7.42 -12.02
N ALA A 151 -14.32 6.96 -11.15
CA ALA A 151 -14.58 5.84 -10.25
C ALA A 151 -14.14 6.17 -8.82
N ALA A 152 -14.90 5.70 -7.85
CA ALA A 152 -14.47 5.66 -6.46
C ALA A 152 -13.53 4.47 -6.30
N VAL A 153 -12.30 4.72 -5.86
CA VAL A 153 -11.26 3.71 -5.75
C VAL A 153 -10.70 3.63 -4.33
N GLN A 154 -10.35 2.44 -3.92
CA GLN A 154 -9.33 2.23 -2.90
C GLN A 154 -7.98 2.21 -3.60
N PHE A 155 -7.02 2.94 -3.08
CA PHE A 155 -5.68 2.90 -3.64
C PHE A 155 -4.65 2.47 -2.60
N LEU A 156 -3.62 1.82 -3.10
CA LEU A 156 -2.41 1.46 -2.40
C LEU A 156 -1.25 2.11 -3.14
N THR A 157 -0.52 2.97 -2.47
CA THR A 157 0.63 3.64 -3.06
C THR A 157 1.86 3.52 -2.20
N PHE A 158 3.00 3.58 -2.83
CA PHE A 158 4.28 3.82 -2.19
C PHE A 158 5.17 4.68 -3.08
N GLY A 159 6.11 5.37 -2.46
CA GLY A 159 7.15 6.10 -3.18
C GLY A 159 8.43 6.11 -2.36
N LYS A 160 9.55 6.00 -3.03
CA LYS A 160 10.86 6.06 -2.40
C LYS A 160 11.90 6.62 -3.36
N SER A 161 12.88 7.34 -2.81
CA SER A 161 14.09 7.80 -3.49
C SER A 161 15.31 7.01 -3.02
N ASP A 162 16.40 7.13 -3.75
CA ASP A 162 17.69 6.48 -3.48
C ASP A 162 17.58 4.94 -3.40
N ILE A 163 16.86 4.36 -4.36
CA ILE A 163 16.73 2.91 -4.51
C ILE A 163 17.32 2.43 -5.83
N ASP A 164 17.67 1.15 -5.87
CA ASP A 164 18.02 0.46 -7.10
C ASP A 164 16.80 -0.28 -7.65
N VAL A 165 16.54 -0.10 -8.93
CA VAL A 165 15.38 -0.65 -9.63
C VAL A 165 15.84 -1.41 -10.84
N PHE A 166 15.23 -2.56 -11.11
CA PHE A 166 15.36 -3.25 -12.38
C PHE A 166 14.07 -3.10 -13.19
N ALA A 167 14.21 -2.70 -14.45
CA ALA A 167 13.12 -2.59 -15.41
C ALA A 167 13.45 -3.43 -16.64
N GLY A 168 12.82 -4.60 -16.79
CA GLY A 168 13.13 -5.53 -17.87
C GLY A 168 12.33 -6.83 -17.82
N VAL A 169 12.80 -7.85 -18.52
CA VAL A 169 12.22 -9.20 -18.52
C VAL A 169 13.32 -10.22 -18.30
N GLY A 170 13.22 -11.00 -17.24
CA GLY A 170 14.29 -11.88 -16.78
C GLY A 170 15.54 -11.07 -16.47
N ASP A 171 16.71 -11.50 -16.98
CA ASP A 171 17.98 -10.78 -16.76
C ASP A 171 18.23 -9.68 -17.80
N LEU A 172 17.33 -9.51 -18.77
CA LEU A 172 17.48 -8.55 -19.88
C LEU A 172 16.68 -7.27 -19.59
N GLY A 173 17.36 -6.17 -19.31
CA GLY A 173 16.70 -4.92 -19.01
C GLY A 173 17.65 -3.79 -18.61
N PHE A 174 17.09 -2.83 -17.89
CA PHE A 174 17.83 -1.68 -17.39
C PHE A 174 17.91 -1.74 -15.87
N SER A 175 19.14 -1.67 -15.36
CA SER A 175 19.41 -1.38 -13.95
C SER A 175 19.45 0.12 -13.78
N LEU A 176 18.65 0.63 -12.87
CA LEU A 176 18.51 2.04 -12.54
C LEU A 176 19.04 2.25 -11.12
N GLU A 177 20.11 3.04 -10.99
CA GLU A 177 20.70 3.38 -9.69
C GLU A 177 20.29 4.80 -9.27
N ASP A 178 20.30 5.07 -7.97
CA ASP A 178 19.92 6.36 -7.39
C ASP A 178 18.53 6.81 -7.92
N THR A 179 17.55 5.91 -7.87
CA THR A 179 16.24 6.07 -8.50
C THR A 179 15.23 6.61 -7.52
N SER A 180 14.37 7.52 -7.98
CA SER A 180 13.11 7.86 -7.32
C SER A 180 11.99 7.09 -8.02
N ALA A 181 11.27 6.26 -7.28
CA ALA A 181 10.17 5.47 -7.82
C ALA A 181 8.88 5.65 -7.01
N GLY A 182 7.76 5.65 -7.71
CA GLY A 182 6.42 5.61 -7.14
C GLY A 182 5.56 4.59 -7.87
N VAL A 183 4.75 3.87 -7.11
CA VAL A 183 3.80 2.89 -7.64
C VAL A 183 2.45 3.09 -6.96
N GLY A 184 1.39 2.95 -7.74
CA GLY A 184 0.02 2.96 -7.25
C GLY A 184 -0.79 1.83 -7.86
N LEU A 185 -1.54 1.13 -7.03
CA LEU A 185 -2.62 0.24 -7.40
C LEU A 185 -3.94 0.90 -7.00
N PHE A 186 -4.86 1.02 -7.94
CA PHE A 186 -6.18 1.63 -7.76
C PHE A 186 -7.24 0.59 -8.09
N VAL A 187 -8.12 0.29 -7.16
CA VAL A 187 -9.15 -0.74 -7.31
C VAL A 187 -10.53 -0.10 -7.14
N ASP A 188 -11.42 -0.30 -8.11
CA ASP A 188 -12.79 0.19 -8.04
C ASP A 188 -13.52 -0.47 -6.86
N ILE A 189 -14.02 0.33 -5.90
CA ILE A 189 -14.68 -0.20 -4.71
C ILE A 189 -16.03 -0.86 -4.99
N THR A 190 -16.61 -0.62 -6.16
CA THR A 190 -17.88 -1.21 -6.60
C THR A 190 -17.70 -2.46 -7.47
N ASN A 191 -16.53 -2.58 -8.10
CA ASN A 191 -16.16 -3.70 -8.95
C ASN A 191 -14.66 -4.03 -8.82
N PRO A 192 -14.25 -4.85 -7.86
CA PRO A 192 -12.82 -5.13 -7.59
C PRO A 192 -12.06 -5.82 -8.74
N THR A 193 -12.76 -6.39 -9.73
CA THR A 193 -12.09 -6.90 -10.95
C THR A 193 -11.67 -5.78 -11.91
N ARG A 194 -12.05 -4.55 -11.61
CA ARG A 194 -11.66 -3.33 -12.33
C ARG A 194 -10.59 -2.61 -11.53
N TYR A 195 -9.36 -2.65 -12.03
CA TYR A 195 -8.21 -2.04 -11.36
C TYR A 195 -7.24 -1.44 -12.37
N TRP A 196 -6.40 -0.55 -11.88
CA TRP A 196 -5.36 0.14 -12.64
C TRP A 196 -4.06 0.11 -11.85
N ILE A 197 -2.96 -0.03 -12.56
CA ILE A 197 -1.62 0.07 -11.99
C ILE A 197 -0.94 1.26 -12.65
N ALA A 198 -0.39 2.15 -11.84
CA ALA A 198 0.46 3.23 -12.30
C ALA A 198 1.81 3.13 -11.61
N ALA A 199 2.87 3.31 -12.36
CA ALA A 199 4.22 3.38 -11.80
C ALA A 199 5.03 4.43 -12.55
N LYS A 200 5.91 5.10 -11.81
CA LYS A 200 6.88 6.04 -12.37
C LYS A 200 8.22 5.82 -11.67
N ALA A 201 9.29 5.76 -12.44
CA ALA A 201 10.64 5.73 -11.92
C ALA A 201 11.51 6.72 -12.71
N GLU A 202 12.30 7.50 -11.99
CA GLU A 202 13.26 8.44 -12.55
C GLU A 202 14.64 8.12 -11.99
N SER A 203 15.63 7.91 -12.85
CA SER A 203 16.99 7.58 -12.46
C SER A 203 18.00 8.50 -13.12
N SER A 204 19.01 8.89 -12.35
CA SER A 204 20.16 9.63 -12.87
C SER A 204 21.21 8.75 -13.53
N LYS A 205 21.23 7.45 -13.21
CA LYS A 205 22.20 6.47 -13.74
C LYS A 205 21.46 5.22 -14.22
N VAL A 206 21.72 4.86 -15.45
CA VAL A 206 21.07 3.73 -16.10
C VAL A 206 22.12 2.89 -16.82
N ALA A 207 22.10 1.59 -16.61
CA ALA A 207 22.92 0.62 -17.31
C ALA A 207 22.03 -0.49 -17.89
N PHE A 208 22.31 -0.90 -19.13
CA PHE A 208 21.69 -2.07 -19.71
C PHE A 208 22.38 -3.34 -19.19
N SER A 209 21.59 -4.32 -18.79
CA SER A 209 22.06 -5.62 -18.30
C SER A 209 21.49 -6.78 -19.16
N GLY A 210 22.17 -7.93 -19.07
CA GLY A 210 21.73 -9.16 -19.76
C GLY A 210 22.39 -9.41 -21.13
N SER A 211 23.33 -8.55 -21.58
CA SER A 211 24.11 -8.81 -22.78
C SER A 211 25.57 -8.41 -22.62
N GLU A 212 26.48 -9.32 -22.89
CA GLU A 212 27.94 -9.04 -22.94
C GLU A 212 28.38 -8.45 -24.29
N MET A 213 27.47 -8.41 -25.30
CA MET A 213 27.82 -8.02 -26.65
C MET A 213 27.73 -6.51 -26.91
N PHE A 214 27.00 -5.79 -26.07
CA PHE A 214 26.94 -4.33 -26.14
C PHE A 214 26.63 -3.73 -24.76
N GLU A 215 27.19 -2.57 -24.52
CA GLU A 215 26.98 -1.77 -23.34
C GLU A 215 26.17 -0.53 -23.72
N VAL A 216 25.10 -0.28 -22.98
CA VAL A 216 24.31 0.95 -23.11
C VAL A 216 24.23 1.57 -21.72
N SER A 217 24.63 2.83 -21.65
CA SER A 217 24.42 3.66 -20.46
C SER A 217 23.69 4.94 -20.86
N ALA A 218 22.84 5.41 -19.99
CA ALA A 218 22.13 6.66 -20.16
C ALA A 218 22.10 7.43 -18.85
N THR A 219 21.80 8.71 -18.94
CA THR A 219 21.54 9.57 -17.79
C THR A 219 20.12 10.14 -17.92
N ASN A 220 19.42 10.30 -16.79
CA ASN A 220 18.07 10.85 -16.71
C ASN A 220 17.04 10.02 -17.50
N LEU A 221 16.94 8.74 -17.21
CA LEU A 221 15.86 7.88 -17.72
C LEU A 221 14.60 8.07 -16.89
N GLU A 222 13.47 8.23 -17.55
CA GLU A 222 12.14 8.12 -16.98
C GLU A 222 11.44 6.88 -17.53
N VAL A 223 10.88 6.09 -16.63
CA VAL A 223 10.00 4.95 -16.96
C VAL A 223 8.64 5.24 -16.36
N ALA A 224 7.57 5.20 -17.16
CA ALA A 224 6.20 5.38 -16.71
C ALA A 224 5.30 4.26 -17.21
N ILE A 225 4.46 3.76 -16.32
CA ILE A 225 3.45 2.73 -16.58
C ILE A 225 2.10 3.31 -16.15
N ASN A 226 1.09 3.16 -17.02
CA ASN A 226 -0.30 3.42 -16.70
C ASN A 226 -1.14 2.36 -17.41
N THR A 227 -1.59 1.35 -16.67
CA THR A 227 -2.29 0.21 -17.26
C THR A 227 -3.74 0.55 -17.56
N LYS A 228 -4.32 -0.20 -18.52
CA LYS A 228 -5.76 -0.19 -18.78
C LYS A 228 -6.44 -1.19 -17.86
N ALA A 229 -7.60 -0.82 -17.33
CA ALA A 229 -8.48 -1.78 -16.71
C ALA A 229 -9.14 -2.71 -17.75
N SER A 230 -9.86 -3.73 -17.30
CA SER A 230 -10.53 -4.73 -18.13
C SER A 230 -11.56 -4.14 -19.10
N ASP A 231 -12.11 -2.95 -18.80
CA ASP A 231 -13.04 -2.20 -19.65
C ASP A 231 -12.34 -1.23 -20.63
N GLY A 232 -11.02 -1.20 -20.65
CA GLY A 232 -10.21 -0.36 -21.51
C GLY A 232 -9.99 1.07 -21.02
N THR A 233 -10.48 1.44 -19.84
CA THR A 233 -10.23 2.75 -19.22
C THR A 233 -8.82 2.88 -18.65
N THR A 234 -8.29 4.10 -18.57
CA THR A 234 -7.04 4.46 -17.89
C THR A 234 -7.32 5.55 -16.85
N ILE A 235 -6.47 5.68 -15.85
CA ILE A 235 -6.53 6.82 -14.93
C ILE A 235 -5.97 8.05 -15.63
N ASP A 236 -6.68 9.18 -15.52
CA ASP A 236 -6.20 10.50 -15.87
C ASP A 236 -5.48 11.10 -14.66
N PHE A 237 -4.17 11.37 -14.81
CA PHE A 237 -3.33 12.00 -13.79
C PHE A 237 -3.06 13.50 -14.11
N ALA A 238 -3.75 14.07 -15.10
CA ALA A 238 -3.58 15.47 -15.52
C ALA A 238 -4.32 16.49 -14.61
#